data_43a1372e932595f1ac7f0bf1a7d27ebe
#
_entry.id   43a1372e932595f1ac7f0bf1a7d27ebe
#
_cell.length_a   1.000
_cell.length_b   1.000
_cell.length_c   1.000
_cell.angle_alpha   90.00
_cell.angle_beta   90.00
_cell.angle_gamma   90.00
#
_symmetry.space_group_name_H-M   'P 1'
#
loop_
_entity.id
_entity.type
_entity.pdbx_description
1 polymer ?
#
loop_
_entity_poly.entity_id
_entity_poly.type
_entity_poly.pdbx_seq_one_letter_code
_entity_poly.pdbx_strand_id
1 'polypeptide(L)'
;MDTTIFLVRHGETVDNALQIMQGQTQGCLNERGREQALQVAERLAAEALDAVVASDLHRAIQTAEIIAAPHGLPVTTTPLLRERDWGSFTGRYIPDLKGEVWPDDIETEEALLERARSFLLYVTTTYPGCRVVAVGHGIVNKAVLAVYAQCPMREVQRMLNAEVRVLTTSSVRVASTTTAACTASAAASATEASAAAGGTASAAASATEASTTAATAE
;
A
#
# COMPACT_ATOMS: atom_id res chain seq x y z
N MET A 1 -16.49 -10.73 15.36
CA MET A 1 -15.23 -10.37 16.04
C MET A 1 -14.77 -9.05 15.44
N ASP A 2 -14.34 -8.12 16.28
CA ASP A 2 -13.97 -6.78 15.81
C ASP A 2 -12.52 -6.76 15.34
N THR A 3 -12.29 -6.29 14.11
CA THR A 3 -10.95 -6.08 13.59
C THR A 3 -10.45 -4.70 14.01
N THR A 4 -9.25 -4.61 14.56
CA THR A 4 -8.60 -3.35 14.88
C THR A 4 -7.60 -2.99 13.79
N ILE A 5 -7.75 -1.81 13.19
CA ILE A 5 -6.89 -1.31 12.13
C ILE A 5 -6.07 -0.13 12.65
N PHE A 6 -4.76 -0.28 12.69
CA PHE A 6 -3.82 0.82 12.91
C PHE A 6 -3.51 1.44 11.55
N LEU A 7 -4.30 2.43 11.16
CA LEU A 7 -4.14 3.13 9.88
C LEU A 7 -2.97 4.12 10.01
N VAL A 8 -1.94 3.93 9.19
CA VAL A 8 -0.69 4.70 9.21
C VAL A 8 -0.52 5.41 7.88
N ARG A 9 -0.12 6.68 7.89
CA ARG A 9 0.40 7.34 6.70
C ARG A 9 1.90 7.07 6.61
N HIS A 10 2.42 6.77 5.41
CA HIS A 10 3.85 6.59 5.20
C HIS A 10 4.70 7.74 5.76
N GLY A 11 5.96 7.48 6.10
CA GLY A 11 6.93 8.47 6.54
C GLY A 11 7.24 9.52 5.46
N GLU A 12 7.91 10.60 5.83
CA GLU A 12 8.26 11.67 4.89
C GLU A 12 9.14 11.15 3.74
N THR A 13 8.86 11.61 2.52
CA THR A 13 9.63 11.29 1.32
C THR A 13 10.45 12.50 0.85
N VAL A 14 11.42 12.25 -0.03
CA VAL A 14 12.14 13.33 -0.72
C VAL A 14 11.17 14.29 -1.40
N ASP A 15 10.18 13.75 -2.13
CA ASP A 15 9.19 14.57 -2.83
C ASP A 15 8.26 15.32 -1.87
N ASN A 16 7.94 14.77 -0.68
CA ASN A 16 7.18 15.51 0.32
C ASN A 16 7.95 16.75 0.79
N ALA A 17 9.25 16.59 1.07
CA ALA A 17 10.11 17.71 1.48
C ALA A 17 10.23 18.77 0.36
N LEU A 18 10.25 18.35 -0.88
CA LEU A 18 10.30 19.22 -2.07
C LEU A 18 8.93 19.74 -2.51
N GLN A 19 7.84 19.37 -1.82
CA GLN A 19 6.47 19.72 -2.18
C GLN A 19 6.07 19.29 -3.60
N ILE A 20 6.52 18.12 -4.05
CA ILE A 20 6.16 17.53 -5.33
C ILE A 20 4.94 16.62 -5.17
N MET A 21 3.99 16.74 -6.10
CA MET A 21 2.79 15.91 -6.15
C MET A 21 3.17 14.50 -6.59
N GLN A 22 3.16 13.54 -5.67
CA GLN A 22 3.67 12.19 -5.97
C GLN A 22 2.64 11.29 -6.65
N GLY A 23 1.37 11.38 -6.25
CA GLY A 23 0.35 10.47 -6.76
C GLY A 23 0.74 9.01 -6.59
N GLN A 24 0.65 8.24 -7.66
CA GLN A 24 0.97 6.82 -7.70
C GLN A 24 2.42 6.50 -8.14
N THR A 25 3.33 7.48 -8.15
CA THR A 25 4.77 7.21 -8.30
C THR A 25 5.30 6.44 -7.09
N GLN A 26 6.38 5.70 -7.26
CA GLN A 26 6.93 4.84 -6.19
C GLN A 26 7.42 5.66 -4.99
N GLY A 27 8.26 6.68 -5.20
CA GLY A 27 8.85 7.52 -4.16
C GLY A 27 9.68 6.74 -3.15
N CYS A 28 10.54 7.44 -2.41
CA CYS A 28 11.34 6.84 -1.35
C CYS A 28 11.27 7.68 -0.08
N LEU A 29 11.35 7.03 1.09
CA LEU A 29 11.51 7.74 2.34
C LEU A 29 12.84 8.49 2.35
N ASN A 30 12.84 9.73 2.84
CA ASN A 30 14.05 10.41 3.23
C ASN A 30 14.50 9.93 4.64
N GLU A 31 15.59 10.46 5.15
CA GLU A 31 16.12 10.09 6.48
C GLU A 31 15.09 10.33 7.58
N ARG A 32 14.47 11.51 7.59
CA ARG A 32 13.40 11.85 8.53
C ARG A 32 12.21 10.90 8.44
N GLY A 33 11.82 10.49 7.25
CA GLY A 33 10.72 9.52 7.08
C GLY A 33 11.04 8.14 7.64
N ARG A 34 12.30 7.71 7.57
CA ARG A 34 12.77 6.47 8.21
C ARG A 34 12.74 6.57 9.73
N GLU A 35 13.19 7.69 10.30
CA GLU A 35 13.11 7.97 11.73
C GLU A 35 11.66 7.98 12.22
N GLN A 36 10.76 8.64 11.48
CA GLN A 36 9.33 8.65 11.77
C GLN A 36 8.74 7.23 11.78
N ALA A 37 9.12 6.38 10.82
CA ALA A 37 8.67 4.99 10.76
C ALA A 37 9.21 4.16 11.94
N LEU A 38 10.45 4.39 12.36
CA LEU A 38 11.02 3.76 13.56
C LEU A 38 10.26 4.17 14.83
N GLN A 39 9.91 5.44 14.99
CA GLN A 39 9.10 5.91 16.13
C GLN A 39 7.71 5.23 16.14
N VAL A 40 7.09 5.00 14.98
CA VAL A 40 5.85 4.22 14.91
C VAL A 40 6.09 2.77 15.32
N ALA A 41 7.18 2.14 14.85
CA ALA A 41 7.55 0.78 15.22
C ALA A 41 7.74 0.64 16.75
N GLU A 42 8.46 1.56 17.38
CA GLU A 42 8.63 1.61 18.85
C GLU A 42 7.28 1.76 19.58
N ARG A 43 6.43 2.67 19.10
CA ARG A 43 5.10 2.90 19.68
C ARG A 43 4.21 1.66 19.61
N LEU A 44 4.32 0.89 18.53
CA LEU A 44 3.51 -0.31 18.31
C LEU A 44 4.20 -1.60 18.79
N ALA A 45 5.44 -1.56 19.29
CA ALA A 45 6.23 -2.75 19.66
C ALA A 45 5.53 -3.64 20.71
N ALA A 46 4.75 -3.05 21.63
CA ALA A 46 4.00 -3.78 22.65
C ALA A 46 2.61 -4.27 22.19
N GLU A 47 2.19 -3.87 20.99
CA GLU A 47 0.90 -4.29 20.44
C GLU A 47 0.99 -5.71 19.88
N ALA A 48 0.03 -6.55 20.19
CA ALA A 48 -0.08 -7.89 19.61
C ALA A 48 -0.62 -7.78 18.18
N LEU A 49 0.24 -7.48 17.22
CA LEU A 49 -0.14 -7.35 15.81
C LEU A 49 -0.23 -8.73 15.15
N ASP A 50 -1.24 -8.93 14.32
CA ASP A 50 -1.47 -10.18 13.58
C ASP A 50 -1.07 -10.07 12.10
N ALA A 51 -1.14 -8.87 11.51
CA ALA A 51 -0.83 -8.65 10.11
C ALA A 51 -0.38 -7.21 9.82
N VAL A 52 0.42 -7.05 8.76
CA VAL A 52 0.82 -5.76 8.21
C VAL A 52 0.45 -5.71 6.73
N VAL A 53 -0.38 -4.75 6.37
CA VAL A 53 -0.86 -4.50 5.00
C VAL A 53 -0.37 -3.13 4.56
N ALA A 54 0.12 -2.97 3.35
CA ALA A 54 0.58 -1.70 2.83
C ALA A 54 0.07 -1.45 1.41
N SER A 55 0.04 -0.17 1.01
CA SER A 55 0.06 0.17 -0.41
C SER A 55 1.27 -0.46 -1.09
N ASP A 56 1.14 -0.84 -2.34
CA ASP A 56 2.22 -1.37 -3.17
C ASP A 56 3.18 -0.28 -3.71
N LEU A 57 3.04 0.96 -3.25
CA LEU A 57 3.99 2.03 -3.52
C LEU A 57 5.17 1.99 -2.55
N HIS A 58 6.39 2.09 -3.07
CA HIS A 58 7.63 1.80 -2.35
C HIS A 58 7.78 2.53 -1.01
N ARG A 59 7.42 3.83 -0.93
CA ARG A 59 7.44 4.60 0.33
C ARG A 59 6.53 4.02 1.43
N ALA A 60 5.41 3.40 1.04
CA ALA A 60 4.51 2.75 1.98
C ALA A 60 5.05 1.36 2.40
N ILE A 61 5.63 0.61 1.45
CA ILE A 61 6.31 -0.66 1.74
C ILE A 61 7.47 -0.43 2.71
N GLN A 62 8.36 0.54 2.44
CA GLN A 62 9.48 0.86 3.35
C GLN A 62 9.00 1.20 4.77
N THR A 63 7.92 1.99 4.88
CA THR A 63 7.34 2.32 6.19
C THR A 63 6.79 1.08 6.89
N ALA A 64 6.07 0.23 6.15
CA ALA A 64 5.48 -0.99 6.67
C ALA A 64 6.52 -2.02 7.11
N GLU A 65 7.60 -2.19 6.34
CA GLU A 65 8.71 -3.11 6.68
C GLU A 65 9.39 -2.70 8.00
N ILE A 66 9.61 -1.40 8.21
CA ILE A 66 10.19 -0.89 9.46
C ILE A 66 9.24 -1.19 10.64
N ILE A 67 7.92 -1.01 10.46
CA ILE A 67 6.92 -1.28 11.50
C ILE A 67 6.78 -2.79 11.76
N ALA A 68 6.84 -3.61 10.73
CA ALA A 68 6.67 -5.06 10.81
C ALA A 68 7.86 -5.78 11.46
N ALA A 69 9.08 -5.23 11.33
CA ALA A 69 10.31 -5.87 11.75
C ALA A 69 10.35 -6.33 13.23
N PRO A 70 9.94 -5.51 14.24
CA PRO A 70 9.92 -5.96 15.63
C PRO A 70 8.95 -7.11 15.92
N HIS A 71 7.94 -7.30 15.05
CA HIS A 71 6.90 -8.32 15.18
C HIS A 71 7.23 -9.61 14.40
N GLY A 72 8.25 -9.57 13.54
CA GLY A 72 8.56 -10.69 12.63
C GLY A 72 7.47 -10.99 11.61
N LEU A 73 6.63 -10.01 11.28
CA LEU A 73 5.50 -10.18 10.37
C LEU A 73 5.90 -9.85 8.92
N PRO A 74 5.38 -10.60 7.92
CA PRO A 74 5.52 -10.23 6.53
C PRO A 74 4.63 -9.02 6.19
N VAL A 75 5.05 -8.23 5.19
CA VAL A 75 4.23 -7.16 4.63
C VAL A 75 3.45 -7.69 3.43
N THR A 76 2.12 -7.60 3.50
CA THR A 76 1.22 -7.87 2.37
C THR A 76 0.89 -6.57 1.65
N THR A 77 0.99 -6.52 0.33
CA THR A 77 0.69 -5.31 -0.43
C THR A 77 -0.68 -5.35 -1.09
N THR A 78 -1.31 -4.17 -1.24
CA THR A 78 -2.59 -4.01 -1.94
C THR A 78 -2.65 -2.69 -2.70
N PRO A 79 -3.17 -2.68 -3.95
CA PRO A 79 -3.40 -1.43 -4.68
C PRO A 79 -4.55 -0.60 -4.10
N LEU A 80 -5.39 -1.18 -3.24
CA LEU A 80 -6.51 -0.48 -2.60
C LEU A 80 -6.07 0.69 -1.71
N LEU A 81 -4.82 0.64 -1.20
CA LEU A 81 -4.23 1.70 -0.39
C LEU A 81 -3.33 2.67 -1.18
N ARG A 82 -3.23 2.58 -2.51
CA ARG A 82 -2.49 3.57 -3.30
C ARG A 82 -3.00 4.99 -3.04
N GLU A 83 -2.11 5.97 -3.16
CA GLU A 83 -2.51 7.37 -3.11
C GLU A 83 -3.49 7.68 -4.25
N ARG A 84 -4.24 8.78 -4.12
CA ARG A 84 -5.07 9.33 -5.19
C ARG A 84 -4.22 9.48 -6.44
N ASP A 85 -4.75 9.02 -7.57
CA ASP A 85 -4.14 9.32 -8.85
C ASP A 85 -4.36 10.82 -9.18
N TRP A 86 -3.27 11.54 -9.36
CA TRP A 86 -3.29 12.96 -9.65
C TRP A 86 -3.17 13.26 -11.14
N GLY A 87 -3.19 12.22 -11.99
CA GLY A 87 -3.11 12.37 -13.43
C GLY A 87 -1.94 13.25 -13.85
N SER A 88 -2.19 14.22 -14.71
CA SER A 88 -1.19 15.17 -15.22
C SER A 88 -0.62 16.13 -14.18
N PHE A 89 -1.18 16.19 -12.95
CA PHE A 89 -0.58 16.92 -11.84
C PHE A 89 0.56 16.16 -11.14
N THR A 90 0.71 14.87 -11.41
CA THR A 90 1.79 14.06 -10.86
C THR A 90 3.16 14.59 -11.30
N GLY A 91 4.08 14.75 -10.35
CA GLY A 91 5.42 15.29 -10.59
C GLY A 91 5.52 16.81 -10.56
N ARG A 92 4.40 17.53 -10.45
CA ARG A 92 4.38 18.99 -10.42
C ARG A 92 4.61 19.54 -9.01
N TYR A 93 5.13 20.75 -8.92
CA TYR A 93 5.32 21.47 -7.67
C TYR A 93 3.95 21.96 -7.13
N ILE A 94 3.59 21.52 -5.93
CA ILE A 94 2.25 21.73 -5.36
C ILE A 94 1.84 23.21 -5.29
N PRO A 95 2.73 24.15 -4.87
CA PRO A 95 2.38 25.57 -4.83
C PRO A 95 1.96 26.15 -6.19
N ASP A 96 2.53 25.66 -7.29
CA ASP A 96 2.21 26.14 -8.65
C ASP A 96 0.81 25.69 -9.11
N LEU A 97 0.24 24.68 -8.46
CA LEU A 97 -1.10 24.16 -8.79
C LEU A 97 -2.23 25.02 -8.22
N LYS A 98 -1.89 26.03 -7.40
CA LYS A 98 -2.89 26.86 -6.75
C LYS A 98 -3.64 27.72 -7.78
N GLY A 99 -4.95 27.47 -7.92
CA GLY A 99 -5.82 28.21 -8.85
C GLY A 99 -5.85 27.63 -10.26
N GLU A 100 -5.12 26.56 -10.54
CA GLU A 100 -5.27 25.85 -11.80
C GLU A 100 -6.61 25.10 -11.87
N VAL A 101 -7.12 24.93 -13.08
CA VAL A 101 -8.28 24.08 -13.35
C VAL A 101 -7.83 22.62 -13.21
N TRP A 102 -8.58 21.84 -12.45
CA TRP A 102 -8.27 20.43 -12.25
C TRP A 102 -8.54 19.66 -13.55
N PRO A 103 -7.55 18.90 -14.02
CA PRO A 103 -7.72 18.10 -15.23
C PRO A 103 -8.66 16.91 -15.00
N ASP A 104 -9.26 16.42 -16.08
CA ASP A 104 -10.23 15.32 -16.04
C ASP A 104 -9.59 13.94 -15.78
N ASP A 105 -8.26 13.83 -15.84
CA ASP A 105 -7.51 12.59 -15.64
C ASP A 105 -7.17 12.29 -14.16
N ILE A 106 -7.61 13.14 -13.24
CA ILE A 106 -7.47 12.91 -11.79
C ILE A 106 -8.54 11.92 -11.31
N GLU A 107 -8.16 10.96 -10.48
CA GLU A 107 -9.10 10.07 -9.80
C GLU A 107 -10.19 10.87 -9.07
N THR A 108 -11.46 10.61 -9.35
CA THR A 108 -12.57 11.33 -8.73
C THR A 108 -12.70 11.01 -7.24
N GLU A 109 -13.38 11.88 -6.48
CA GLU A 109 -13.63 11.62 -5.06
C GLU A 109 -14.49 10.37 -4.88
N GLU A 110 -15.46 10.15 -5.76
CA GLU A 110 -16.35 8.97 -5.74
C GLU A 110 -15.58 7.67 -5.95
N ALA A 111 -14.67 7.62 -6.94
CA ALA A 111 -13.82 6.45 -7.20
C ALA A 111 -12.89 6.16 -6.01
N LEU A 112 -12.30 7.21 -5.42
CA LEU A 112 -11.45 7.10 -4.25
C LEU A 112 -12.22 6.58 -3.03
N LEU A 113 -13.44 7.06 -2.78
CA LEU A 113 -14.31 6.59 -1.70
C LEU A 113 -14.72 5.13 -1.91
N GLU A 114 -15.00 4.71 -3.15
CA GLU A 114 -15.32 3.31 -3.45
C GLU A 114 -14.12 2.40 -3.22
N ARG A 115 -12.92 2.83 -3.59
CA ARG A 115 -11.66 2.11 -3.30
C ARG A 115 -11.41 2.02 -1.80
N ALA A 116 -11.73 3.06 -1.03
CA ALA A 116 -11.65 3.04 0.43
C ALA A 116 -12.67 2.06 1.06
N ARG A 117 -13.91 1.97 0.53
CA ARG A 117 -14.90 0.96 0.97
C ARG A 117 -14.38 -0.46 0.67
N SER A 118 -13.85 -0.67 -0.52
CA SER A 118 -13.26 -1.95 -0.93
C SER A 118 -12.09 -2.35 -0.02
N PHE A 119 -11.26 -1.39 0.41
CA PHE A 119 -10.19 -1.65 1.39
C PHE A 119 -10.75 -2.07 2.75
N LEU A 120 -11.73 -1.36 3.29
CA LEU A 120 -12.33 -1.73 4.58
C LEU A 120 -13.01 -3.10 4.52
N LEU A 121 -13.67 -3.43 3.42
CA LEU A 121 -14.26 -4.76 3.20
C LEU A 121 -13.15 -5.81 3.13
N TYR A 122 -12.09 -5.58 2.34
CA TYR A 122 -10.96 -6.48 2.22
C TYR A 122 -10.34 -6.81 3.58
N VAL A 123 -10.00 -5.78 4.37
CA VAL A 123 -9.30 -6.02 5.64
C VAL A 123 -10.18 -6.72 6.66
N THR A 124 -11.50 -6.42 6.71
CA THR A 124 -12.42 -7.03 7.65
C THR A 124 -12.81 -8.47 7.28
N THR A 125 -12.77 -8.82 6.00
CA THR A 125 -13.05 -10.19 5.52
C THR A 125 -11.81 -11.08 5.53
N THR A 126 -10.64 -10.52 5.28
CA THR A 126 -9.39 -11.29 5.25
C THR A 126 -8.80 -11.49 6.65
N TYR A 127 -8.97 -10.52 7.55
CA TYR A 127 -8.40 -10.50 8.89
C TYR A 127 -9.48 -10.30 9.98
N PRO A 128 -10.49 -11.18 10.06
CA PRO A 128 -11.59 -11.02 11.03
C PRO A 128 -11.09 -11.21 12.46
N GLY A 129 -11.30 -10.18 13.30
CA GLY A 129 -10.88 -10.19 14.70
C GLY A 129 -9.41 -9.92 14.95
N CYS A 130 -8.63 -9.63 13.90
CA CYS A 130 -7.20 -9.39 13.98
C CYS A 130 -6.87 -7.91 14.28
N ARG A 131 -5.63 -7.68 14.69
CA ARG A 131 -5.00 -6.37 14.87
C ARG A 131 -4.05 -6.12 13.69
N VAL A 132 -4.46 -5.26 12.78
CA VAL A 132 -3.82 -5.08 11.48
C VAL A 132 -3.22 -3.68 11.38
N VAL A 133 -1.94 -3.57 11.06
CA VAL A 133 -1.35 -2.30 10.62
C VAL A 133 -1.65 -2.12 9.12
N ALA A 134 -2.15 -0.96 8.75
CA ALA A 134 -2.47 -0.60 7.37
C ALA A 134 -1.72 0.67 6.96
N VAL A 135 -0.73 0.56 6.09
CA VAL A 135 0.10 1.70 5.67
C VAL A 135 -0.36 2.22 4.31
N GLY A 136 -0.91 3.43 4.30
CA GLY A 136 -1.36 4.13 3.11
C GLY A 136 -0.77 5.53 2.98
N HIS A 137 -1.54 6.44 2.37
CA HIS A 137 -1.09 7.78 2.01
C HIS A 137 -2.05 8.86 2.51
N GLY A 138 -1.74 10.13 2.19
CA GLY A 138 -2.47 11.25 2.77
C GLY A 138 -3.95 11.30 2.39
N ILE A 139 -4.27 11.15 1.11
CA ILE A 139 -5.65 11.32 0.63
C ILE A 139 -6.44 10.02 0.68
N VAL A 140 -5.83 8.88 0.35
CA VAL A 140 -6.52 7.58 0.50
C VAL A 140 -6.88 7.30 1.97
N ASN A 141 -5.98 7.58 2.92
CA ASN A 141 -6.29 7.40 4.34
C ASN A 141 -7.42 8.35 4.80
N LYS A 142 -7.45 9.58 4.26
CA LYS A 142 -8.57 10.50 4.50
C LYS A 142 -9.89 9.93 3.99
N ALA A 143 -9.90 9.28 2.82
CA ALA A 143 -11.07 8.60 2.28
C ALA A 143 -11.49 7.40 3.15
N VAL A 144 -10.53 6.57 3.59
CA VAL A 144 -10.79 5.45 4.52
C VAL A 144 -11.44 5.94 5.81
N LEU A 145 -10.92 7.02 6.39
CA LEU A 145 -11.48 7.64 7.61
C LEU A 145 -12.89 8.21 7.37
N ALA A 146 -13.13 8.84 6.21
CA ALA A 146 -14.44 9.38 5.85
C ALA A 146 -15.50 8.27 5.72
N VAL A 147 -15.14 7.17 5.04
CA VAL A 147 -16.02 5.99 4.92
C VAL A 147 -16.27 5.34 6.28
N TYR A 148 -15.24 5.18 7.11
CA TYR A 148 -15.35 4.63 8.44
C TYR A 148 -16.27 5.47 9.34
N ALA A 149 -16.07 6.79 9.35
CA ALA A 149 -16.85 7.73 10.16
C ALA A 149 -18.23 8.08 9.55
N GLN A 150 -18.51 7.61 8.31
CA GLN A 150 -19.73 7.93 7.56
C GLN A 150 -19.96 9.43 7.41
N CYS A 151 -18.90 10.19 7.13
CA CYS A 151 -18.95 11.64 6.95
C CYS A 151 -18.26 12.06 5.64
N PRO A 152 -18.56 13.27 5.13
CA PRO A 152 -17.88 13.81 3.95
C PRO A 152 -16.37 13.94 4.14
N MET A 153 -15.58 13.67 3.09
CA MET A 153 -14.12 13.79 3.16
C MET A 153 -13.64 15.18 3.63
N ARG A 154 -14.35 16.24 3.30
CA ARG A 154 -13.97 17.61 3.72
C ARG A 154 -13.95 17.79 5.26
N GLU A 155 -14.71 16.98 6.01
CA GLU A 155 -14.79 17.01 7.47
C GLU A 155 -13.67 16.23 8.15
N VAL A 156 -12.96 15.37 7.39
CA VAL A 156 -11.86 14.56 7.91
C VAL A 156 -10.55 15.35 7.80
N GLN A 157 -9.83 15.46 8.90
CA GLN A 157 -8.49 16.06 8.89
C GLN A 157 -7.49 15.12 8.22
N ARG A 158 -6.63 15.67 7.35
CA ARG A 158 -5.54 14.92 6.71
C ARG A 158 -4.53 14.47 7.76
N MET A 159 -4.07 13.23 7.67
CA MET A 159 -3.02 12.69 8.52
C MET A 159 -1.66 13.30 8.19
N LEU A 160 -0.84 13.53 9.21
CA LEU A 160 0.58 13.87 9.07
C LEU A 160 1.39 12.62 8.67
N ASN A 161 2.63 12.79 8.17
CA ASN A 161 3.51 11.66 7.89
C ASN A 161 3.75 10.84 9.16
N ALA A 162 3.69 9.52 9.03
CA ALA A 162 3.79 8.55 10.12
C ALA A 162 2.74 8.73 11.26
N GLU A 163 1.67 9.50 11.04
CA GLU A 163 0.55 9.53 11.97
C GLU A 163 -0.18 8.19 11.96
N VAL A 164 -0.60 7.75 13.16
CA VAL A 164 -1.37 6.53 13.37
C VAL A 164 -2.76 6.88 13.88
N ARG A 165 -3.80 6.37 13.23
CA ARG A 165 -5.18 6.40 13.73
C ARG A 165 -5.71 5.00 13.91
N VAL A 166 -6.38 4.73 15.02
CA VAL A 166 -6.91 3.41 15.33
C VAL A 166 -8.41 3.38 15.00
N LEU A 167 -8.79 2.39 14.20
CA LEU A 167 -10.18 2.12 13.81
C LEU A 167 -10.55 0.75 14.38
N THR A 168 -11.74 0.65 14.97
CA THR A 168 -12.27 -0.64 15.43
C THR A 168 -13.58 -0.91 14.70
N THR A 169 -13.60 -2.01 13.96
CA THR A 169 -14.77 -2.39 13.17
C THR A 169 -15.64 -3.37 13.97
N SER A 170 -16.57 -2.85 14.76
CA SER A 170 -17.70 -3.65 15.21
C SER A 170 -18.71 -3.74 14.05
N SER A 171 -18.51 -4.70 13.15
CA SER A 171 -19.34 -4.87 11.95
C SER A 171 -19.66 -3.53 11.25
N VAL A 172 -18.77 -3.09 10.36
CA VAL A 172 -19.10 -2.03 9.41
C VAL A 172 -20.31 -2.55 8.61
N ARG A 173 -21.49 -2.05 8.92
CA ARG A 173 -22.62 -2.11 8.00
C ARG A 173 -22.19 -1.26 6.80
N VAL A 174 -21.55 -1.92 5.83
CA VAL A 174 -21.46 -1.39 4.49
C VAL A 174 -22.91 -1.29 4.04
N ALA A 175 -23.46 -0.08 4.06
CA ALA A 175 -24.76 0.18 3.47
C ALA A 175 -24.62 -0.23 1.99
N SER A 176 -25.16 -1.40 1.68
CA SER A 176 -25.30 -1.89 0.32
C SER A 176 -26.26 -0.94 -0.38
N THR A 177 -25.72 0.00 -1.13
CA THR A 177 -26.49 0.65 -2.18
C THR A 177 -26.67 -0.41 -3.24
N THR A 178 -27.70 -1.23 -3.08
CA THR A 178 -28.14 -2.18 -4.09
C THR A 178 -28.71 -1.37 -5.24
N THR A 179 -27.89 -1.09 -6.23
CA THR A 179 -28.40 -0.86 -7.57
C THR A 179 -28.36 -2.21 -8.27
N ALA A 180 -29.53 -2.79 -8.38
CA ALA A 180 -29.73 -4.00 -9.16
C ALA A 180 -29.37 -3.71 -10.62
N ALA A 181 -28.46 -4.47 -11.19
CA ALA A 181 -28.56 -5.02 -12.53
C ALA A 181 -27.33 -5.84 -12.90
N CYS A 182 -27.66 -7.00 -13.35
CA CYS A 182 -27.00 -7.81 -14.36
C CYS A 182 -26.18 -9.01 -13.89
N THR A 183 -26.88 -10.12 -13.96
CA THR A 183 -26.37 -11.48 -14.11
C THR A 183 -25.39 -11.62 -15.26
N ALA A 184 -24.20 -12.15 -14.99
CA ALA A 184 -23.45 -12.93 -15.96
C ALA A 184 -22.61 -13.98 -15.24
N SER A 185 -23.03 -15.22 -15.47
CA SER A 185 -22.35 -16.48 -15.23
C SER A 185 -20.94 -16.47 -15.82
N ALA A 186 -19.95 -16.91 -15.05
CA ALA A 186 -18.74 -17.47 -15.63
C ALA A 186 -18.33 -18.67 -14.78
N ALA A 187 -18.51 -19.82 -15.40
CA ALA A 187 -18.14 -21.13 -14.87
C ALA A 187 -16.63 -21.30 -14.75
N ALA A 188 -16.24 -21.96 -13.69
CA ALA A 188 -14.92 -22.51 -13.48
C ALA A 188 -14.62 -23.60 -14.50
N SER A 189 -13.40 -23.63 -15.06
CA SER A 189 -12.82 -24.88 -15.56
C SER A 189 -11.41 -25.02 -14.98
N ALA A 190 -11.31 -25.87 -13.98
CA ALA A 190 -10.07 -26.49 -13.60
C ALA A 190 -9.76 -27.58 -14.62
N THR A 191 -8.55 -27.60 -15.14
CA THR A 191 -8.04 -28.77 -15.86
C THR A 191 -6.67 -29.12 -15.28
N GLU A 192 -6.65 -30.25 -14.62
CA GLU A 192 -5.46 -31.00 -14.25
C GLU A 192 -4.71 -31.44 -15.51
N ALA A 193 -3.39 -31.36 -15.45
CA ALA A 193 -2.55 -32.13 -16.37
C ALA A 193 -1.46 -32.85 -15.57
N SER A 194 -1.65 -34.15 -15.53
CA SER A 194 -0.80 -35.16 -14.97
C SER A 194 0.48 -35.37 -15.78
N ALA A 195 1.48 -35.82 -15.05
CA ALA A 195 2.80 -36.26 -15.39
C ALA A 195 2.94 -37.20 -16.60
N ALA A 196 4.08 -37.10 -17.27
CA ALA A 196 4.83 -38.32 -17.71
C ALA A 196 6.31 -37.98 -17.99
N ALA A 197 7.09 -38.78 -17.42
CA ALA A 197 8.47 -39.11 -17.40
C ALA A 197 9.14 -39.39 -18.77
N GLY A 198 10.45 -39.22 -18.76
CA GLY A 198 11.28 -40.10 -19.52
C GLY A 198 12.45 -39.47 -20.28
N GLY A 199 13.66 -39.78 -19.86
CA GLY A 199 14.69 -40.23 -20.79
C GLY A 199 15.94 -39.38 -20.98
N THR A 200 16.95 -39.68 -20.20
CA THR A 200 18.34 -40.03 -20.57
C THR A 200 19.22 -39.12 -21.41
N ALA A 201 20.30 -38.74 -20.81
CA ALA A 201 21.70 -39.09 -21.03
C ALA A 201 22.58 -38.15 -21.84
N SER A 202 23.68 -37.87 -21.22
CA SER A 202 25.10 -37.96 -21.64
C SER A 202 25.83 -36.74 -22.18
N ALA A 203 26.72 -36.29 -21.37
CA ALA A 203 28.17 -36.30 -21.47
C ALA A 203 28.90 -35.16 -22.18
N ALA A 204 29.93 -34.80 -21.47
CA ALA A 204 31.32 -34.40 -21.80
C ALA A 204 31.55 -32.88 -21.94
N ALA A 205 32.18 -32.28 -20.96
CA ALA A 205 33.60 -32.10 -20.76
C ALA A 205 34.28 -31.22 -21.81
N SER A 206 34.75 -30.03 -21.39
CA SER A 206 36.20 -29.76 -21.38
C SER A 206 36.47 -28.37 -20.79
N ALA A 207 37.43 -28.36 -19.95
CA ALA A 207 38.12 -27.21 -19.36
C ALA A 207 39.00 -26.51 -20.36
N THR A 208 39.24 -25.20 -20.20
CA THR A 208 40.57 -24.64 -20.41
C THR A 208 40.72 -23.36 -19.58
N GLU A 209 41.74 -23.40 -18.75
CA GLU A 209 42.34 -22.30 -18.00
C GLU A 209 43.03 -21.27 -18.90
N ALA A 210 43.23 -20.10 -18.40
CA ALA A 210 44.44 -19.30 -18.29
C ALA A 210 44.11 -17.83 -18.27
N SER A 211 44.43 -17.16 -17.26
CA SER A 211 45.69 -16.64 -16.73
C SER A 211 45.78 -15.11 -16.93
N THR A 212 45.82 -14.43 -15.80
CA THR A 212 46.72 -13.35 -15.36
C THR A 212 47.00 -12.19 -16.30
N THR A 213 46.79 -10.96 -15.90
CA THR A 213 47.85 -10.03 -15.48
C THR A 213 47.30 -8.74 -14.83
N ALA A 214 47.95 -8.34 -13.77
CA ALA A 214 47.86 -7.06 -13.10
C ALA A 214 48.68 -5.97 -13.81
N ALA A 215 48.26 -4.70 -13.63
CA ALA A 215 49.15 -3.50 -13.58
C ALA A 215 48.26 -2.31 -13.12
N THR A 216 48.42 -1.80 -12.04
CA THR A 216 49.09 -0.73 -11.29
C THR A 216 49.20 0.62 -12.01
N ALA A 217 48.84 1.66 -11.23
CA ALA A 217 49.27 3.09 -11.27
C ALA A 217 48.57 4.02 -12.30
N GLU A 218 48.01 5.10 -11.93
CA GLU A 218 48.34 6.30 -11.13
C GLU A 218 47.02 6.96 -10.63
#